data_dbc2e7bf6981d2fddcedb3394c4c0937
#
_entry.id   dbc2e7bf6981d2fddcedb3394c4c0937
#
_cell.length_a   1.000
_cell.length_b   1.000
_cell.length_c   1.000
_cell.angle_alpha   90.00
_cell.angle_beta   90.00
_cell.angle_gamma   90.00
#
_symmetry.space_group_name_H-M   'P 1'
#
loop_
_entity.id
_entity.type
_entity.pdbx_description
1 polymer ?
#
loop_
_entity_poly.entity_id
_entity_poly.type
_entity_poly.pdbx_seq_one_letter_code
_entity_poly.pdbx_strand_id
1 'polypeptide(L)'
;MKRSTIILLSLIFLFVINLFPQQVTKTYGETTLSPDKRIKIAIWGDSRENLDNACENIAGILLNKITDWDIQIHTGDLTHDGSSNAWKRSLSYKGMNKLFTKNKMLLVTSNHEFKSPSGRKNWDKYTAGVLPVNSLDSSTHFYAYHIGNVHIICCDAYATDSVKMQLWLDNYLGNVKAGEWIIAAWHNPSFGDLSYKDAYNKSFLWLKSLYAHHCRFVFNGHAHIYLRTNPLDPNGSIDKKNGIVHIINGTGGASWEGPQTYLDKTAFTPGEKSFPCITFLTIEGNHGVIQTLDARPGHNLKVIDEYKLEN
;
A
#
# COMPACT_ATOMS: atom_id res chain seq x y z
N MET A 1 -51.75 -13.82 -31.70
CA MET A 1 -50.44 -13.30 -32.05
C MET A 1 -49.88 -12.49 -30.88
N LYS A 2 -49.23 -13.08 -29.90
CA LYS A 2 -48.45 -12.38 -28.82
C LYS A 2 -47.69 -13.44 -28.00
N ARG A 3 -46.71 -14.13 -28.57
CA ARG A 3 -45.80 -15.05 -27.81
C ARG A 3 -44.40 -15.22 -28.42
N SER A 4 -43.92 -14.24 -29.21
CA SER A 4 -42.62 -14.40 -29.88
C SER A 4 -41.56 -13.35 -29.57
N THR A 5 -41.82 -12.38 -28.65
CA THR A 5 -40.93 -11.24 -28.46
C THR A 5 -40.08 -11.29 -27.15
N ILE A 6 -40.33 -12.30 -26.29
CA ILE A 6 -39.64 -12.37 -24.97
C ILE A 6 -38.39 -13.26 -24.99
N ILE A 7 -38.24 -14.15 -25.99
CA ILE A 7 -37.11 -15.08 -26.04
C ILE A 7 -35.86 -14.49 -26.68
N LEU A 8 -35.96 -13.38 -27.41
CA LEU A 8 -34.82 -12.76 -28.09
C LEU A 8 -33.95 -11.83 -27.16
N LEU A 9 -34.53 -11.30 -26.07
CA LEU A 9 -33.77 -10.44 -25.14
C LEU A 9 -32.92 -11.25 -24.14
N SER A 10 -33.28 -12.45 -23.81
CA SER A 10 -32.49 -13.29 -22.89
C SER A 10 -31.27 -13.93 -23.54
N LEU A 11 -31.27 -14.10 -24.86
CA LEU A 11 -30.13 -14.62 -25.62
C LEU A 11 -29.04 -13.57 -25.90
N ILE A 12 -29.39 -12.28 -25.93
CA ILE A 12 -28.42 -11.20 -26.11
C ILE A 12 -27.64 -10.96 -24.84
N PHE A 13 -28.23 -11.16 -23.65
CA PHE A 13 -27.53 -10.99 -22.38
C PHE A 13 -26.53 -12.12 -22.08
N LEU A 14 -26.75 -13.32 -22.60
CA LEU A 14 -25.82 -14.46 -22.44
C LEU A 14 -24.63 -14.44 -23.44
N PHE A 15 -24.74 -13.68 -24.54
CA PHE A 15 -23.66 -13.60 -25.54
C PHE A 15 -22.65 -12.46 -25.26
N VAL A 16 -23.01 -11.45 -24.44
CA VAL A 16 -22.11 -10.34 -24.10
C VAL A 16 -21.10 -10.72 -22.99
N ILE A 17 -21.38 -11.76 -22.20
CA ILE A 17 -20.47 -12.20 -21.13
C ILE A 17 -19.26 -12.99 -21.66
N ASN A 18 -19.29 -13.49 -22.91
CA ASN A 18 -18.21 -14.32 -23.48
C ASN A 18 -17.30 -13.61 -24.50
N LEU A 19 -17.41 -12.30 -24.67
CA LEU A 19 -16.65 -11.57 -25.72
C LEU A 19 -15.42 -10.79 -25.19
N PHE A 20 -15.11 -10.89 -23.93
CA PHE A 20 -13.82 -10.41 -23.41
C PHE A 20 -12.98 -11.63 -23.04
N PRO A 21 -11.99 -12.04 -23.84
CA PRO A 21 -11.00 -12.98 -23.38
C PRO A 21 -10.26 -12.31 -22.21
N GLN A 22 -10.50 -12.82 -21.01
CA GLN A 22 -9.75 -12.45 -19.81
C GLN A 22 -8.29 -12.91 -19.99
N GLN A 23 -7.49 -12.14 -20.68
CA GLN A 23 -6.06 -12.09 -20.39
C GLN A 23 -5.85 -11.09 -19.27
N VAL A 24 -6.30 -11.42 -18.06
CA VAL A 24 -5.74 -10.79 -16.86
C VAL A 24 -4.30 -11.27 -16.79
N THR A 25 -3.41 -10.45 -17.30
CA THR A 25 -1.97 -10.65 -17.12
C THR A 25 -1.71 -10.81 -15.63
N LYS A 26 -1.02 -11.90 -15.26
CA LYS A 26 -0.71 -12.24 -13.86
C LYS A 26 0.24 -11.19 -13.27
N THR A 27 -0.32 -10.09 -12.77
CA THR A 27 0.43 -9.05 -12.04
C THR A 27 0.44 -9.37 -10.54
N TYR A 28 0.81 -10.60 -10.21
CA TYR A 28 1.00 -10.99 -8.80
C TYR A 28 2.26 -11.82 -8.63
N GLY A 29 2.87 -11.70 -7.46
CA GLY A 29 3.93 -12.58 -6.98
C GLY A 29 3.42 -13.42 -5.81
N GLU A 30 4.08 -14.53 -5.54
CA GLU A 30 3.70 -15.44 -4.47
C GLU A 30 4.94 -16.00 -3.77
N THR A 31 4.84 -16.15 -2.44
CA THR A 31 5.73 -16.96 -1.63
C THR A 31 4.90 -17.89 -0.76
N THR A 32 4.99 -19.18 -1.05
CA THR A 32 4.28 -20.21 -0.28
C THR A 32 4.93 -20.38 1.09
N LEU A 33 4.14 -20.14 2.13
CA LEU A 33 4.50 -20.42 3.53
C LEU A 33 3.38 -21.22 4.19
N SER A 34 3.67 -21.88 5.29
CA SER A 34 2.60 -22.47 6.12
C SER A 34 1.61 -21.38 6.54
N PRO A 35 0.28 -21.60 6.45
CA PRO A 35 -0.74 -20.63 6.85
C PRO A 35 -0.60 -20.14 8.30
N ASP A 36 -0.06 -20.98 9.19
CA ASP A 36 0.13 -20.66 10.61
C ASP A 36 1.46 -19.95 10.88
N LYS A 37 2.29 -19.76 9.86
CA LYS A 37 3.56 -19.05 10.03
C LYS A 37 3.30 -17.58 10.29
N ARG A 38 3.92 -17.07 11.37
CA ARG A 38 3.97 -15.61 11.62
C ARG A 38 4.59 -14.89 10.42
N ILE A 39 3.91 -13.85 9.96
CA ILE A 39 4.37 -12.95 8.90
C ILE A 39 4.54 -11.56 9.49
N LYS A 40 5.71 -10.95 9.31
CA LYS A 40 6.01 -9.61 9.79
C LYS A 40 6.40 -8.70 8.62
N ILE A 41 5.63 -7.65 8.44
CA ILE A 41 5.74 -6.69 7.34
C ILE A 41 6.23 -5.37 7.92
N ALA A 42 7.30 -4.81 7.37
CA ALA A 42 7.76 -3.47 7.69
C ALA A 42 7.13 -2.45 6.75
N ILE A 43 6.63 -1.31 7.25
CA ILE A 43 5.93 -0.29 6.46
C ILE A 43 6.52 1.08 6.77
N TRP A 44 6.90 1.82 5.73
CA TRP A 44 7.44 3.18 5.78
C TRP A 44 7.42 3.81 4.39
N GLY A 45 7.65 5.12 4.26
CA GLY A 45 7.66 5.80 2.97
C GLY A 45 8.15 7.23 3.05
N ASP A 46 8.08 7.96 1.91
CA ASP A 46 8.44 9.38 1.80
C ASP A 46 9.90 9.66 2.22
N SER A 47 10.82 8.84 1.71
CA SER A 47 12.23 8.84 2.09
C SER A 47 13.13 9.69 1.19
N ARG A 48 12.56 10.36 0.19
CA ARG A 48 13.22 11.00 -0.94
C ARG A 48 14.33 12.01 -0.61
N GLU A 49 14.27 12.68 0.54
CA GLU A 49 15.21 13.72 0.93
C GLU A 49 16.22 13.26 1.98
N ASN A 50 15.94 12.14 2.66
CA ASN A 50 16.75 11.62 3.77
C ASN A 50 17.04 12.68 4.85
N LEU A 51 16.05 13.55 5.13
CA LEU A 51 16.17 14.61 6.13
C LEU A 51 16.62 14.03 7.47
N ASP A 52 17.58 14.66 8.11
CA ASP A 52 18.18 14.22 9.39
C ASP A 52 18.63 12.73 9.37
N ASN A 53 18.99 12.21 8.18
CA ASN A 53 19.36 10.81 7.93
C ASN A 53 18.25 9.81 8.30
N ALA A 54 16.99 10.23 8.25
CA ALA A 54 15.86 9.39 8.63
C ALA A 54 15.77 8.09 7.82
N CYS A 55 15.92 8.19 6.48
CA CYS A 55 15.94 7.04 5.58
C CYS A 55 17.07 6.05 5.94
N GLU A 56 18.29 6.55 6.13
CA GLU A 56 19.44 5.72 6.51
C GLU A 56 19.28 5.09 7.89
N ASN A 57 18.64 5.82 8.82
CA ASN A 57 18.40 5.31 10.15
C ASN A 57 17.34 4.19 10.14
N ILE A 58 16.24 4.37 9.40
CA ILE A 58 15.23 3.31 9.18
C ILE A 58 15.89 2.09 8.51
N ALA A 59 16.69 2.30 7.47
CA ALA A 59 17.44 1.23 6.83
C ALA A 59 18.36 0.49 7.82
N GLY A 60 19.06 1.24 8.68
CA GLY A 60 19.90 0.68 9.73
C GLY A 60 19.12 -0.14 10.77
N ILE A 61 17.90 0.29 11.13
CA ILE A 61 17.00 -0.46 12.02
C ILE A 61 16.62 -1.79 11.39
N LEU A 62 16.15 -1.77 10.13
CA LEU A 62 15.71 -2.96 9.41
C LEU A 62 16.84 -3.97 9.13
N LEU A 63 18.06 -3.48 8.92
CA LEU A 63 19.20 -4.34 8.58
C LEU A 63 19.94 -4.90 9.81
N ASN A 64 19.87 -4.21 10.97
CA ASN A 64 20.77 -4.52 12.08
C ASN A 64 20.09 -4.67 13.44
N LYS A 65 18.86 -4.14 13.63
CA LYS A 65 18.20 -4.12 14.94
C LYS A 65 16.94 -4.98 14.97
N ILE A 66 16.08 -4.86 13.96
CA ILE A 66 14.84 -5.63 13.81
C ILE A 66 14.93 -6.33 12.45
N THR A 67 15.50 -7.54 12.44
CA THR A 67 15.83 -8.28 11.22
C THR A 67 14.87 -9.42 10.91
N ASP A 68 13.86 -9.62 11.77
CA ASP A 68 12.90 -10.73 11.73
C ASP A 68 11.64 -10.41 10.89
N TRP A 69 11.72 -9.42 9.99
CA TRP A 69 10.67 -9.10 9.02
C TRP A 69 10.83 -9.92 7.73
N ASP A 70 9.69 -10.27 7.12
CA ASP A 70 9.64 -11.10 5.91
C ASP A 70 9.72 -10.23 4.64
N ILE A 71 8.96 -9.12 4.61
CA ILE A 71 8.88 -8.18 3.48
C ILE A 71 8.65 -6.77 3.98
N GLN A 72 8.95 -5.77 3.17
CA GLN A 72 8.63 -4.37 3.46
C GLN A 72 7.74 -3.76 2.39
N ILE A 73 6.87 -2.83 2.81
CA ILE A 73 6.08 -1.95 1.95
C ILE A 73 6.68 -0.55 2.07
N HIS A 74 7.14 0.00 0.95
CA HIS A 74 7.47 1.41 0.85
C HIS A 74 6.30 2.15 0.20
N THR A 75 5.69 3.08 0.91
CA THR A 75 4.44 3.74 0.53
C THR A 75 4.61 4.86 -0.51
N GLY A 76 5.72 4.86 -1.26
CA GLY A 76 6.01 5.83 -2.32
C GLY A 76 6.92 6.97 -1.88
N ASP A 77 7.21 7.89 -2.79
CA ASP A 77 8.13 9.01 -2.59
C ASP A 77 9.53 8.56 -2.14
N LEU A 78 10.02 7.50 -2.79
CA LEU A 78 11.39 7.02 -2.64
C LEU A 78 12.38 7.98 -3.32
N THR A 79 11.96 8.59 -4.44
CA THR A 79 12.79 9.52 -5.21
C THR A 79 12.23 10.94 -5.20
N HIS A 80 13.10 11.95 -5.42
CA HIS A 80 12.66 13.35 -5.42
C HIS A 80 11.80 13.72 -6.64
N ASP A 81 12.08 13.18 -7.81
CA ASP A 81 11.40 13.55 -9.05
C ASP A 81 11.30 12.42 -10.10
N GLY A 82 11.70 11.20 -9.76
CA GLY A 82 11.68 10.05 -10.67
C GLY A 82 12.74 10.09 -11.78
N SER A 83 13.62 11.09 -11.84
CA SER A 83 14.75 11.11 -12.77
C SER A 83 15.77 10.03 -12.44
N SER A 84 16.58 9.62 -13.42
CA SER A 84 17.64 8.63 -13.19
C SER A 84 18.64 9.07 -12.11
N ASN A 85 18.90 10.38 -12.00
CA ASN A 85 19.77 10.92 -10.95
C ASN A 85 19.10 10.83 -9.56
N ALA A 86 17.81 11.11 -9.46
CA ALA A 86 17.06 10.97 -8.21
C ALA A 86 17.04 9.51 -7.74
N TRP A 87 16.80 8.54 -8.63
CA TRP A 87 16.89 7.12 -8.32
C TRP A 87 18.28 6.72 -7.79
N LYS A 88 19.35 7.10 -8.51
CA LYS A 88 20.73 6.82 -8.09
C LYS A 88 21.02 7.42 -6.72
N ARG A 89 20.58 8.65 -6.48
CA ARG A 89 20.74 9.34 -5.19
C ARG A 89 20.04 8.58 -4.07
N SER A 90 18.76 8.28 -4.20
CA SER A 90 18.01 7.58 -3.17
C SER A 90 18.57 6.19 -2.87
N LEU A 91 18.99 5.45 -3.89
CA LEU A 91 19.61 4.14 -3.71
C LEU A 91 21.05 4.22 -3.16
N SER A 92 21.70 5.39 -3.19
CA SER A 92 23.02 5.60 -2.57
C SER A 92 22.96 5.88 -1.07
N TYR A 93 21.79 6.18 -0.51
CA TYR A 93 21.66 6.31 0.94
C TYR A 93 22.06 5.02 1.63
N LYS A 94 22.75 5.15 2.77
CA LYS A 94 23.34 4.02 3.48
C LYS A 94 22.31 2.95 3.83
N GLY A 95 22.50 1.76 3.33
CA GLY A 95 21.60 0.62 3.56
C GLY A 95 20.52 0.43 2.50
N MET A 96 20.16 1.47 1.74
CA MET A 96 19.07 1.37 0.76
C MET A 96 19.31 0.35 -0.33
N ASN A 97 20.53 0.24 -0.84
CA ASN A 97 20.90 -0.78 -1.84
C ASN A 97 20.72 -2.23 -1.32
N LYS A 98 20.76 -2.45 0.00
CA LYS A 98 20.52 -3.75 0.62
C LYS A 98 19.04 -4.02 0.85
N LEU A 99 18.24 -2.98 1.09
CA LEU A 99 16.79 -3.07 1.25
C LEU A 99 16.06 -3.15 -0.09
N PHE A 100 16.56 -2.41 -1.10
CA PHE A 100 15.99 -2.37 -2.44
C PHE A 100 16.45 -3.59 -3.26
N THR A 101 16.04 -4.78 -2.83
CA THR A 101 16.43 -6.06 -3.40
C THR A 101 15.21 -6.94 -3.68
N LYS A 102 15.40 -7.90 -4.59
CA LYS A 102 14.36 -8.84 -5.01
C LYS A 102 13.71 -9.54 -3.81
N ASN A 103 12.39 -9.63 -3.84
CA ASN A 103 11.55 -10.31 -2.84
C ASN A 103 11.63 -9.72 -1.42
N LYS A 104 12.13 -8.48 -1.27
CA LYS A 104 12.20 -7.83 0.03
C LYS A 104 11.44 -6.51 0.09
N MET A 105 11.13 -5.90 -1.07
CA MET A 105 10.43 -4.62 -1.12
C MET A 105 9.22 -4.68 -2.06
N LEU A 106 8.10 -4.21 -1.56
CA LEU A 106 6.94 -3.77 -2.33
C LEU A 106 6.96 -2.25 -2.35
N LEU A 107 6.99 -1.65 -3.53
CA LEU A 107 7.04 -0.21 -3.70
C LEU A 107 5.77 0.25 -4.41
N VAL A 108 5.00 1.17 -3.82
CA VAL A 108 3.87 1.79 -4.49
C VAL A 108 4.29 3.03 -5.26
N THR A 109 3.59 3.32 -6.34
CA THR A 109 3.81 4.52 -7.16
C THR A 109 3.42 5.79 -6.42
N SER A 110 4.10 6.90 -6.70
CA SER A 110 3.78 8.20 -6.14
C SER A 110 3.91 9.35 -7.13
N ASN A 111 3.48 10.54 -6.72
CA ASN A 111 3.62 11.77 -7.53
C ASN A 111 5.09 12.09 -7.82
N HIS A 112 6.00 11.85 -6.88
CA HIS A 112 7.40 12.14 -7.06
C HIS A 112 8.10 11.18 -8.02
N GLU A 113 7.82 9.89 -8.01
CA GLU A 113 8.35 8.96 -9.00
C GLU A 113 7.93 9.32 -10.43
N PHE A 114 6.76 9.95 -10.61
CA PHE A 114 6.24 10.28 -11.94
C PHE A 114 6.33 11.77 -12.30
N LYS A 115 7.01 12.57 -11.49
CA LYS A 115 7.14 14.02 -11.69
C LYS A 115 7.97 14.38 -12.93
N SER A 116 9.05 13.66 -13.22
CA SER A 116 9.85 13.89 -14.42
C SER A 116 9.21 13.23 -15.66
N PRO A 117 9.46 13.75 -16.87
CA PRO A 117 8.97 13.13 -18.11
C PRO A 117 9.45 11.67 -18.31
N SER A 118 10.59 11.32 -17.73
CA SER A 118 11.13 9.95 -17.77
C SER A 118 10.72 9.09 -16.56
N GLY A 119 9.91 9.61 -15.66
CA GLY A 119 9.59 8.98 -14.37
C GLY A 119 9.06 7.56 -14.51
N ARG A 120 8.02 7.33 -15.33
CA ARG A 120 7.47 5.98 -15.56
C ARG A 120 8.51 5.02 -16.12
N LYS A 121 9.26 5.43 -17.13
CA LYS A 121 10.33 4.62 -17.73
C LYS A 121 11.43 4.29 -16.71
N ASN A 122 11.76 5.24 -15.85
CA ASN A 122 12.75 5.01 -14.80
C ASN A 122 12.20 4.10 -13.71
N TRP A 123 10.92 4.25 -13.33
CA TRP A 123 10.25 3.30 -12.43
C TRP A 123 10.43 1.88 -12.94
N ASP A 124 9.99 1.59 -14.17
CA ASP A 124 10.11 0.26 -14.78
C ASP A 124 11.57 -0.25 -14.76
N LYS A 125 12.50 0.62 -15.12
CA LYS A 125 13.94 0.29 -15.15
C LYS A 125 14.49 -0.08 -13.78
N TYR A 126 14.19 0.70 -12.75
CA TYR A 126 14.79 0.52 -11.44
C TYR A 126 14.08 -0.52 -10.59
N THR A 127 12.79 -0.76 -10.82
CA THR A 127 12.02 -1.79 -10.10
C THR A 127 12.08 -3.16 -10.77
N ALA A 128 12.52 -3.24 -12.02
CA ALA A 128 12.71 -4.51 -12.73
C ALA A 128 13.62 -5.46 -11.93
N GLY A 129 13.10 -6.64 -11.60
CA GLY A 129 13.81 -7.64 -10.80
C GLY A 129 13.94 -7.35 -9.31
N VAL A 130 13.35 -6.25 -8.81
CA VAL A 130 13.24 -5.92 -7.38
C VAL A 130 11.87 -6.32 -6.87
N LEU A 131 10.81 -5.85 -7.51
CA LEU A 131 9.47 -6.21 -7.12
C LEU A 131 9.25 -7.72 -7.29
N PRO A 132 8.60 -8.39 -6.33
CA PRO A 132 8.39 -9.84 -6.35
C PRO A 132 7.24 -10.24 -7.25
N VAL A 133 7.16 -9.67 -8.45
CA VAL A 133 6.12 -9.93 -9.47
C VAL A 133 6.77 -10.26 -10.80
N ASN A 134 6.18 -11.19 -11.54
CA ASN A 134 6.80 -11.70 -12.77
C ASN A 134 6.69 -10.72 -13.96
N SER A 135 5.66 -9.88 -13.97
CA SER A 135 5.47 -8.83 -14.97
C SER A 135 4.60 -7.72 -14.41
N LEU A 136 5.01 -6.48 -14.63
CA LEU A 136 4.17 -5.30 -14.44
C LEU A 136 3.67 -4.84 -15.80
N ASP A 137 2.42 -4.46 -15.88
CA ASP A 137 1.93 -3.69 -17.00
C ASP A 137 2.46 -2.26 -16.85
N SER A 138 3.34 -1.85 -17.74
CA SER A 138 4.00 -0.53 -17.71
C SER A 138 3.01 0.65 -17.80
N SER A 139 1.74 0.39 -18.16
CA SER A 139 0.69 1.40 -18.17
C SER A 139 0.00 1.59 -16.82
N THR A 140 0.12 0.65 -15.91
CA THR A 140 -0.74 0.59 -14.71
C THR A 140 0.00 0.44 -13.38
N HIS A 141 1.19 -0.14 -13.33
CA HIS A 141 2.06 -0.29 -12.13
C HIS A 141 1.37 -0.79 -10.83
N PHE A 142 0.17 -1.35 -10.92
CA PHE A 142 -0.50 -2.00 -9.80
C PHE A 142 -0.23 -3.50 -9.81
N TYR A 143 -0.18 -4.11 -8.64
CA TYR A 143 0.10 -5.52 -8.49
C TYR A 143 -0.33 -6.04 -7.11
N ALA A 144 -0.34 -7.34 -6.94
CA ALA A 144 -0.52 -7.99 -5.65
C ALA A 144 0.65 -8.92 -5.34
N TYR A 145 0.89 -9.15 -4.06
CA TYR A 145 1.82 -10.13 -3.55
C TYR A 145 1.15 -10.98 -2.49
N HIS A 146 1.23 -12.28 -2.65
CA HIS A 146 0.67 -13.26 -1.72
C HIS A 146 1.81 -13.94 -0.94
N ILE A 147 1.77 -13.87 0.37
CA ILE A 147 2.72 -14.51 1.27
C ILE A 147 1.98 -15.21 2.41
N GLY A 148 2.12 -16.55 2.47
CA GLY A 148 1.38 -17.38 3.43
C GLY A 148 -0.14 -17.25 3.28
N ASN A 149 -0.82 -16.67 4.26
CA ASN A 149 -2.26 -16.36 4.23
C ASN A 149 -2.54 -14.85 4.08
N VAL A 150 -1.56 -14.06 3.60
CA VAL A 150 -1.67 -12.60 3.51
C VAL A 150 -1.58 -12.14 2.05
N HIS A 151 -2.59 -11.43 1.59
CA HIS A 151 -2.64 -10.75 0.31
C HIS A 151 -2.32 -9.27 0.48
N ILE A 152 -1.24 -8.81 -0.16
CA ILE A 152 -0.78 -7.42 -0.15
C ILE A 152 -1.08 -6.82 -1.52
N ILE A 153 -1.95 -5.84 -1.58
CA ILE A 153 -2.42 -5.21 -2.82
C ILE A 153 -1.79 -3.82 -2.93
N CYS A 154 -0.94 -3.62 -3.92
CA CYS A 154 -0.32 -2.34 -4.23
C CYS A 154 -1.09 -1.66 -5.36
N CYS A 155 -1.87 -0.62 -5.02
CA CYS A 155 -2.66 0.14 -5.97
C CYS A 155 -1.85 1.31 -6.55
N ASP A 156 -2.09 1.64 -7.82
CA ASP A 156 -1.48 2.78 -8.50
C ASP A 156 -2.45 3.97 -8.56
N ALA A 157 -2.28 4.93 -7.63
CA ALA A 157 -3.08 6.17 -7.63
C ALA A 157 -2.81 7.09 -8.85
N TYR A 158 -1.79 6.77 -9.65
CA TYR A 158 -1.37 7.50 -10.84
C TYR A 158 -1.58 6.70 -12.13
N ALA A 159 -2.35 5.60 -12.06
CA ALA A 159 -2.69 4.78 -13.23
C ALA A 159 -3.38 5.63 -14.30
N THR A 160 -3.00 5.42 -15.55
CA THR A 160 -3.64 6.08 -16.71
C THR A 160 -4.96 5.42 -17.06
N ASP A 161 -5.19 4.18 -16.62
CA ASP A 161 -6.41 3.42 -16.85
C ASP A 161 -6.98 2.92 -15.51
N SER A 162 -7.81 3.76 -14.88
CA SER A 162 -8.46 3.44 -13.62
C SER A 162 -9.51 2.33 -13.74
N VAL A 163 -10.14 2.19 -14.90
CA VAL A 163 -11.13 1.11 -15.15
C VAL A 163 -10.43 -0.24 -15.19
N LYS A 164 -9.32 -0.34 -15.90
CA LYS A 164 -8.52 -1.56 -15.94
C LYS A 164 -8.04 -1.97 -14.55
N MET A 165 -7.59 -1.01 -13.76
CA MET A 165 -7.18 -1.27 -12.38
C MET A 165 -8.34 -1.77 -11.52
N GLN A 166 -9.53 -1.16 -11.61
CA GLN A 166 -10.71 -1.59 -10.86
C GLN A 166 -11.12 -3.01 -11.22
N LEU A 167 -11.21 -3.32 -12.52
CA LEU A 167 -11.56 -4.66 -12.99
C LEU A 167 -10.53 -5.72 -12.53
N TRP A 168 -9.25 -5.38 -12.55
CA TRP A 168 -8.22 -6.25 -12.04
C TRP A 168 -8.37 -6.49 -10.53
N LEU A 169 -8.61 -5.43 -9.75
CA LEU A 169 -8.80 -5.51 -8.30
C LEU A 169 -9.98 -6.41 -7.95
N ASP A 170 -11.14 -6.18 -8.58
CA ASP A 170 -12.36 -6.97 -8.33
C ASP A 170 -12.14 -8.45 -8.68
N ASN A 171 -11.48 -8.72 -9.80
CA ASN A 171 -11.15 -10.09 -10.19
C ASN A 171 -10.15 -10.74 -9.22
N TYR A 172 -9.12 -10.00 -8.76
CA TYR A 172 -8.16 -10.51 -7.79
C TYR A 172 -8.85 -10.86 -6.47
N LEU A 173 -9.61 -9.91 -5.91
CA LEU A 173 -10.31 -10.06 -4.64
C LEU A 173 -11.33 -11.21 -4.66
N GLY A 174 -12.02 -11.40 -5.79
CA GLY A 174 -12.98 -12.52 -5.95
C GLY A 174 -12.34 -13.91 -5.90
N ASN A 175 -11.01 -14.01 -5.98
CA ASN A 175 -10.28 -15.28 -5.88
C ASN A 175 -9.58 -15.47 -4.52
N VAL A 176 -9.64 -14.48 -3.60
CA VAL A 176 -9.09 -14.60 -2.25
C VAL A 176 -10.01 -15.51 -1.41
N LYS A 177 -9.43 -16.46 -0.70
CA LYS A 177 -10.20 -17.39 0.12
C LYS A 177 -10.68 -16.73 1.40
N ALA A 178 -11.83 -17.18 1.88
CA ALA A 178 -12.36 -16.72 3.16
C ALA A 178 -11.36 -17.02 4.31
N GLY A 179 -11.14 -16.02 5.18
CA GLY A 179 -10.21 -16.11 6.30
C GLY A 179 -8.77 -15.76 5.98
N GLU A 180 -8.41 -15.53 4.71
CA GLU A 180 -7.10 -14.96 4.36
C GLU A 180 -7.10 -13.45 4.62
N TRP A 181 -5.95 -12.92 4.98
CA TRP A 181 -5.78 -11.50 5.24
C TRP A 181 -5.65 -10.71 3.94
N ILE A 182 -6.38 -9.62 3.85
CA ILE A 182 -6.25 -8.64 2.77
C ILE A 182 -5.77 -7.34 3.39
N ILE A 183 -4.64 -6.85 2.89
CA ILE A 183 -4.11 -5.51 3.18
C ILE A 183 -3.81 -4.81 1.87
N ALA A 184 -3.89 -3.48 1.87
CA ALA A 184 -3.61 -2.71 0.66
C ALA A 184 -2.69 -1.53 0.95
N ALA A 185 -2.00 -1.05 -0.10
CA ALA A 185 -1.15 0.12 -0.01
C ALA A 185 -1.27 0.97 -1.30
N TRP A 186 -1.31 2.27 -1.12
CA TRP A 186 -1.15 3.29 -2.18
C TRP A 186 -0.66 4.59 -1.57
N HIS A 187 -0.13 5.48 -2.39
CA HIS A 187 0.59 6.64 -1.86
C HIS A 187 -0.33 7.65 -1.19
N ASN A 188 -1.31 8.22 -1.90
CA ASN A 188 -2.15 9.29 -1.40
C ASN A 188 -3.23 8.80 -0.43
N PRO A 189 -3.29 9.31 0.81
CA PRO A 189 -4.32 8.91 1.77
C PRO A 189 -5.74 9.20 1.26
N SER A 190 -6.66 8.28 1.47
CA SER A 190 -8.10 8.50 1.22
C SER A 190 -8.78 9.21 2.37
N PHE A 191 -8.28 9.01 3.58
CA PHE A 191 -8.74 9.64 4.81
C PHE A 191 -7.55 10.17 5.58
N GLY A 192 -7.75 11.25 6.32
CA GLY A 192 -6.71 11.83 7.18
C GLY A 192 -6.22 13.20 6.71
N ASP A 193 -6.51 13.63 5.48
CA ASP A 193 -6.20 14.97 5.00
C ASP A 193 -7.29 15.56 4.10
N LEU A 194 -7.93 16.67 4.52
CA LEU A 194 -8.98 17.35 3.74
C LEU A 194 -8.45 17.97 2.45
N SER A 195 -7.14 18.22 2.34
CA SER A 195 -6.52 18.73 1.12
C SER A 195 -6.52 17.71 -0.03
N TYR A 196 -6.78 16.41 0.26
CA TYR A 196 -6.68 15.31 -0.69
C TYR A 196 -8.04 14.74 -1.14
N LYS A 197 -9.08 15.56 -1.27
CA LYS A 197 -10.39 15.13 -1.79
C LYS A 197 -10.29 14.37 -3.11
N ASP A 198 -9.36 14.74 -3.97
CA ASP A 198 -9.14 14.05 -5.26
C ASP A 198 -8.58 12.64 -5.07
N ALA A 199 -7.75 12.41 -4.06
CA ALA A 199 -7.25 11.08 -3.73
C ALA A 199 -8.38 10.18 -3.22
N TYR A 200 -9.28 10.68 -2.39
CA TYR A 200 -10.48 9.97 -1.97
C TYR A 200 -11.36 9.58 -3.16
N ASN A 201 -11.65 10.51 -4.05
CA ASN A 201 -12.48 10.24 -5.23
C ASN A 201 -11.88 9.13 -6.12
N LYS A 202 -10.56 9.13 -6.30
CA LYS A 202 -9.86 8.09 -7.07
C LYS A 202 -9.88 6.73 -6.39
N SER A 203 -9.74 6.69 -5.07
CA SER A 203 -9.65 5.44 -4.30
C SER A 203 -11.00 4.90 -3.83
N PHE A 204 -12.09 5.66 -4.00
CA PHE A 204 -13.39 5.31 -3.45
C PHE A 204 -13.93 3.97 -3.94
N LEU A 205 -13.77 3.67 -5.23
CA LEU A 205 -14.19 2.38 -5.79
C LEU A 205 -13.32 1.24 -5.24
N TRP A 206 -12.02 1.46 -5.10
CA TRP A 206 -11.12 0.48 -4.48
C TRP A 206 -11.51 0.20 -3.03
N LEU A 207 -11.81 1.26 -2.27
CA LEU A 207 -12.28 1.13 -0.88
C LEU A 207 -13.55 0.31 -0.78
N LYS A 208 -14.51 0.49 -1.71
CA LYS A 208 -15.72 -0.33 -1.75
C LYS A 208 -15.41 -1.80 -1.96
N SER A 209 -14.58 -2.12 -2.95
CA SER A 209 -14.20 -3.51 -3.23
C SER A 209 -13.40 -4.11 -2.09
N LEU A 210 -12.42 -3.39 -1.56
CA LEU A 210 -11.60 -3.82 -0.43
C LEU A 210 -12.45 -4.06 0.82
N TYR A 211 -13.37 -3.16 1.14
CA TYR A 211 -14.27 -3.29 2.28
C TYR A 211 -15.22 -4.50 2.12
N ALA A 212 -15.80 -4.68 0.94
CA ALA A 212 -16.67 -5.82 0.63
C ALA A 212 -15.95 -7.18 0.77
N HIS A 213 -14.64 -7.21 0.60
CA HIS A 213 -13.79 -8.40 0.75
C HIS A 213 -12.99 -8.42 2.06
N HIS A 214 -13.42 -7.65 3.07
CA HIS A 214 -12.84 -7.65 4.42
C HIS A 214 -11.35 -7.27 4.48
N CYS A 215 -10.90 -6.33 3.64
CA CYS A 215 -9.58 -5.72 3.81
C CYS A 215 -9.50 -5.08 5.21
N ARG A 216 -8.40 -5.34 5.93
CA ARG A 216 -8.28 -4.90 7.33
C ARG A 216 -7.41 -3.66 7.50
N PHE A 217 -6.40 -3.49 6.66
CA PHE A 217 -5.45 -2.37 6.75
C PHE A 217 -5.17 -1.76 5.39
N VAL A 218 -5.06 -0.43 5.38
CA VAL A 218 -4.57 0.34 4.25
C VAL A 218 -3.40 1.19 4.70
N PHE A 219 -2.30 1.13 3.97
CA PHE A 219 -1.08 1.88 4.23
C PHE A 219 -0.86 2.97 3.18
N ASN A 220 -0.60 4.19 3.65
CA ASN A 220 -0.38 5.36 2.82
C ASN A 220 0.90 6.10 3.21
N GLY A 221 1.40 6.93 2.29
CA GLY A 221 2.43 7.94 2.49
C GLY A 221 1.91 9.34 2.21
N HIS A 222 2.67 10.15 1.45
CA HIS A 222 2.32 11.45 0.88
C HIS A 222 2.14 12.58 1.91
N ALA A 223 1.30 12.42 2.91
CA ALA A 223 1.30 13.28 4.08
C ALA A 223 2.49 12.88 4.96
N HIS A 224 3.37 13.82 5.23
CA HIS A 224 4.62 13.55 5.96
C HIS A 224 4.38 13.49 7.47
N ILE A 225 3.40 12.67 7.85
CA ILE A 225 2.95 12.46 9.23
C ILE A 225 2.89 10.97 9.54
N TYR A 226 2.80 10.66 10.82
CA TYR A 226 2.23 9.39 11.27
C TYR A 226 0.80 9.62 11.78
N LEU A 227 -0.12 8.84 11.27
CA LEU A 227 -1.52 8.87 11.70
C LEU A 227 -2.16 7.49 11.53
N ARG A 228 -2.93 7.06 12.52
CA ARG A 228 -3.82 5.89 12.41
C ARG A 228 -5.28 6.34 12.62
N THR A 229 -6.17 5.90 11.73
CA THR A 229 -7.60 6.16 11.86
C THR A 229 -8.28 5.13 12.78
N ASN A 230 -9.50 5.45 13.22
CA ASN A 230 -10.45 4.42 13.60
C ASN A 230 -10.75 3.51 12.40
N PRO A 231 -11.30 2.29 12.60
CA PRO A 231 -11.78 1.49 11.49
C PRO A 231 -12.92 2.21 10.77
N LEU A 232 -12.80 2.40 9.44
CA LEU A 232 -13.73 3.21 8.63
C LEU A 232 -14.40 2.36 7.55
N ASP A 233 -15.67 2.66 7.27
CA ASP A 233 -16.36 2.22 6.08
C ASP A 233 -15.87 3.03 4.85
N PRO A 234 -16.25 2.67 3.61
CA PRO A 234 -15.84 3.41 2.41
C PRO A 234 -16.29 4.86 2.36
N ASN A 235 -17.30 5.27 3.15
CA ASN A 235 -17.76 6.65 3.23
C ASN A 235 -17.06 7.44 4.34
N GLY A 236 -16.16 6.79 5.08
CA GLY A 236 -15.41 7.38 6.18
C GLY A 236 -16.18 7.43 7.50
N SER A 237 -17.25 6.66 7.67
CA SER A 237 -17.92 6.48 8.95
C SER A 237 -17.21 5.40 9.77
N ILE A 238 -17.22 5.54 11.10
CA ILE A 238 -16.58 4.55 11.97
C ILE A 238 -17.38 3.25 11.95
N ASP A 239 -16.75 2.17 11.54
CA ASP A 239 -17.28 0.81 11.60
C ASP A 239 -16.28 -0.09 12.35
N LYS A 240 -16.53 -0.27 13.65
CA LYS A 240 -15.66 -1.06 14.52
C LYS A 240 -15.61 -2.56 14.18
N LYS A 241 -16.59 -3.07 13.43
CA LYS A 241 -16.70 -4.49 13.10
C LYS A 241 -16.00 -4.84 11.80
N ASN A 242 -16.31 -4.12 10.73
CA ASN A 242 -15.87 -4.45 9.38
C ASN A 242 -14.96 -3.38 8.77
N GLY A 243 -14.78 -2.25 9.46
CA GLY A 243 -14.05 -1.10 8.94
C GLY A 243 -12.57 -1.40 8.66
N ILE A 244 -12.04 -0.63 7.74
CA ILE A 244 -10.63 -0.64 7.35
C ILE A 244 -9.88 0.38 8.21
N VAL A 245 -8.77 -0.03 8.81
CA VAL A 245 -7.86 0.89 9.52
C VAL A 245 -6.86 1.47 8.52
N HIS A 246 -6.84 2.79 8.38
CA HIS A 246 -5.88 3.49 7.55
C HIS A 246 -4.71 3.96 8.40
N ILE A 247 -3.50 3.71 7.89
CA ILE A 247 -2.25 4.10 8.53
C ILE A 247 -1.44 4.91 7.52
N ILE A 248 -1.22 6.18 7.85
CA ILE A 248 -0.34 7.06 7.11
C ILE A 248 1.02 7.00 7.79
N ASN A 249 2.05 6.61 7.07
CA ASN A 249 3.43 6.66 7.54
C ASN A 249 4.35 7.21 6.43
N GLY A 250 4.28 8.55 6.25
CA GLY A 250 5.10 9.32 5.33
C GLY A 250 6.31 9.97 6.00
N THR A 251 6.90 9.32 7.00
CA THR A 251 7.92 9.96 7.85
C THR A 251 9.36 9.53 7.57
N GLY A 252 9.61 8.87 6.43
CA GLY A 252 10.90 8.25 6.12
C GLY A 252 12.03 9.19 5.73
N GLY A 253 11.80 10.51 5.68
CA GLY A 253 12.89 11.47 5.41
C GLY A 253 12.54 12.65 4.51
N ALA A 254 11.28 12.81 4.08
CA ALA A 254 10.76 14.07 3.57
C ALA A 254 10.51 15.05 4.75
N SER A 255 10.28 16.34 4.44
CA SER A 255 10.00 17.34 5.49
C SER A 255 8.77 16.97 6.30
N TRP A 256 8.90 16.89 7.61
CA TRP A 256 7.78 16.47 8.47
C TRP A 256 6.77 17.59 8.67
N GLU A 257 5.49 17.18 8.62
CA GLU A 257 4.35 18.05 8.81
C GLU A 257 3.78 17.86 10.23
N GLY A 258 3.04 18.87 10.71
CA GLY A 258 2.24 18.76 11.92
C GLY A 258 0.92 18.02 11.65
N PRO A 259 0.23 17.51 12.69
CA PRO A 259 -1.10 16.96 12.53
C PRO A 259 -2.02 18.05 12.01
N GLN A 260 -2.50 17.87 10.81
CA GLN A 260 -3.57 18.69 10.27
C GLN A 260 -4.91 18.21 10.85
N THR A 261 -5.94 19.02 10.79
CA THR A 261 -7.23 18.91 11.48
C THR A 261 -8.10 17.73 11.02
N TYR A 262 -7.78 16.48 11.41
CA TYR A 262 -8.55 15.25 11.05
C TYR A 262 -9.08 14.51 12.25
N LEU A 263 -9.38 15.21 13.30
CA LEU A 263 -9.58 14.70 14.64
C LEU A 263 -10.77 13.72 14.79
N ASP A 264 -11.79 13.82 13.96
CA ASP A 264 -13.00 12.99 14.08
C ASP A 264 -12.76 11.51 13.65
N LYS A 265 -11.83 11.26 12.72
CA LYS A 265 -11.51 9.92 12.22
C LYS A 265 -10.19 9.37 12.77
N THR A 266 -9.38 10.22 13.35
CA THR A 266 -8.08 9.87 13.90
C THR A 266 -8.23 9.11 15.21
N ALA A 267 -7.57 7.96 15.32
CA ALA A 267 -7.43 7.22 16.57
C ALA A 267 -6.12 7.55 17.27
N PHE A 268 -5.05 7.82 16.51
CA PHE A 268 -3.74 8.14 17.05
C PHE A 268 -2.89 9.01 16.10
N THR A 269 -2.17 9.97 16.67
CA THR A 269 -1.06 10.73 16.07
C THR A 269 -0.06 11.10 17.17
N PRO A 270 1.25 11.20 16.89
CA PRO A 270 2.27 11.37 17.95
C PRO A 270 2.39 12.78 18.53
N GLY A 271 1.48 13.70 18.21
CA GLY A 271 1.49 15.07 18.74
C GLY A 271 1.59 16.15 17.66
N GLU A 272 2.12 17.33 18.02
CA GLU A 272 2.07 18.53 17.15
C GLU A 272 2.99 18.48 15.93
N LYS A 273 4.02 17.64 15.94
CA LYS A 273 4.94 17.45 14.82
C LYS A 273 5.33 15.99 14.69
N SER A 274 5.24 15.49 13.49
CA SER A 274 5.70 14.14 13.19
C SER A 274 7.24 14.03 13.20
N PHE A 275 7.71 12.81 13.33
CA PHE A 275 9.14 12.47 13.35
C PHE A 275 9.31 11.10 12.70
N PRO A 276 10.54 10.68 12.34
CA PRO A 276 10.78 9.39 11.72
C PRO A 276 10.18 8.23 12.50
N CYS A 277 9.31 7.47 11.84
CA CYS A 277 8.64 6.28 12.39
C CYS A 277 8.78 5.10 11.44
N ILE A 278 8.75 3.91 12.00
CA ILE A 278 8.60 2.68 11.24
C ILE A 278 7.45 1.85 11.83
N THR A 279 6.58 1.37 10.98
CA THR A 279 5.44 0.53 11.36
C THR A 279 5.73 -0.92 11.03
N PHE A 280 5.37 -1.84 11.92
CA PHE A 280 5.35 -3.27 11.67
C PHE A 280 3.93 -3.78 11.80
N LEU A 281 3.49 -4.55 10.79
CA LEU A 281 2.31 -5.40 10.89
C LEU A 281 2.78 -6.84 11.08
N THR A 282 2.40 -7.44 12.20
CA THR A 282 2.63 -8.86 12.47
C THR A 282 1.31 -9.60 12.38
N ILE A 283 1.25 -10.65 11.56
CA ILE A 283 0.09 -11.52 11.38
C ILE A 283 0.47 -12.93 11.81
N GLU A 284 -0.37 -13.53 12.66
CA GLU A 284 -0.23 -14.91 13.12
C GLU A 284 -1.63 -15.53 13.24
N GLY A 285 -1.94 -16.48 12.35
CA GLY A 285 -3.29 -17.00 12.20
C GLY A 285 -4.30 -15.90 11.89
N ASN A 286 -5.32 -15.74 12.75
CA ASN A 286 -6.34 -14.68 12.64
C ASN A 286 -6.01 -13.42 13.44
N HIS A 287 -4.83 -13.33 14.05
CA HIS A 287 -4.41 -12.17 14.84
C HIS A 287 -3.48 -11.26 14.06
N GLY A 288 -3.82 -9.97 13.99
CA GLY A 288 -3.00 -8.92 13.39
C GLY A 288 -2.60 -7.87 14.44
N VAL A 289 -1.32 -7.53 14.51
CA VAL A 289 -0.80 -6.52 15.43
C VAL A 289 -0.01 -5.47 14.67
N ILE A 290 -0.44 -4.23 14.73
CA ILE A 290 0.33 -3.06 14.31
C ILE A 290 1.14 -2.57 15.50
N GLN A 291 2.43 -2.34 15.28
CA GLN A 291 3.31 -1.61 16.20
C GLN A 291 4.10 -0.57 15.41
N THR A 292 3.99 0.69 15.81
CA THR A 292 4.77 1.77 15.25
C THR A 292 5.82 2.23 16.23
N LEU A 293 7.05 2.31 15.77
CA LEU A 293 8.22 2.61 16.58
C LEU A 293 8.76 3.99 16.23
N ASP A 294 9.20 4.72 17.26
CA ASP A 294 10.02 5.92 17.12
C ASP A 294 11.38 5.53 16.53
N ALA A 295 11.62 5.95 15.29
CA ALA A 295 12.84 5.63 14.55
C ALA A 295 13.91 6.74 14.66
N ARG A 296 13.75 7.73 15.53
CA ARG A 296 14.77 8.76 15.74
C ARG A 296 16.04 8.17 16.36
N PRO A 297 17.23 8.67 15.98
CA PRO A 297 18.48 8.29 16.63
C PRO A 297 18.43 8.50 18.15
N GLY A 298 18.85 7.51 18.93
CA GLY A 298 18.89 7.58 20.40
C GLY A 298 17.58 7.33 21.15
N HIS A 299 16.46 7.11 20.45
CA HIS A 299 15.13 6.89 21.06
C HIS A 299 14.78 5.43 21.39
N ASN A 300 15.74 4.51 21.35
CA ASN A 300 15.62 3.09 21.77
C ASN A 300 14.44 2.35 21.13
N LEU A 301 13.96 2.76 19.96
CA LEU A 301 12.84 2.14 19.23
C LEU A 301 11.58 1.99 20.10
N LYS A 302 11.25 3.03 20.86
CA LYS A 302 10.05 3.03 21.70
C LYS A 302 8.81 2.81 20.83
N VAL A 303 7.92 1.90 21.23
CA VAL A 303 6.58 1.77 20.66
C VAL A 303 5.80 3.04 20.99
N ILE A 304 5.32 3.72 19.96
CA ILE A 304 4.52 4.95 20.08
C ILE A 304 3.04 4.69 19.82
N ASP A 305 2.71 3.67 19.04
CA ASP A 305 1.34 3.25 18.78
C ASP A 305 1.26 1.72 18.66
N GLU A 306 0.22 1.13 19.22
CA GLU A 306 -0.09 -0.28 19.09
C GLU A 306 -1.58 -0.47 18.80
N TYR A 307 -1.92 -1.34 17.85
CA TYR A 307 -3.30 -1.70 17.54
C TYR A 307 -3.39 -3.20 17.24
N LYS A 308 -4.39 -3.85 17.84
CA LYS A 308 -4.63 -5.29 17.70
C LYS A 308 -5.97 -5.52 17.03
N LEU A 309 -6.01 -6.48 16.13
CA LEU A 309 -7.20 -6.86 15.39
C LEU A 309 -7.25 -8.38 15.23
N GLU A 310 -8.47 -8.90 15.26
CA GLU A 310 -8.78 -10.27 14.83
C GLU A 310 -9.48 -10.22 13.46
N ASN A 311 -9.08 -11.14 12.54
CA ASN A 311 -9.65 -11.23 11.20
C ASN A 311 -10.83 -12.22 11.16
#